data_168a8e2549cc04148f6588737f2ad792
#
_entry.id   168a8e2549cc04148f6588737f2ad792
#
_cell.length_a   1.000
_cell.length_b   1.000
_cell.length_c   1.000
_cell.angle_alpha   90.00
_cell.angle_beta   90.00
_cell.angle_gamma   90.00
#
_symmetry.space_group_name_H-M   'P 1'
#
loop_
_entity.id
_entity.type
_entity.pdbx_description
1 polymer ?
#
loop_
_entity_poly.entity_id
_entity_poly.type
_entity_poly.pdbx_seq_one_letter_code
_entity_poly.pdbx_strand_id
1 'polypeptide(L)'
;MPRSRSRSIIRRTLPRLRARAFTPLIASLAFAACSDAATSVQTADDPALPGLNGTPPGVAAAADPTTVIPGEYIVTFASSVSDSRGLANALLSQHGGRLGHVYSAALKGFSANLSDAAVAALAKNPQIARIEPDALVSGSGTEASPTWGLDRIDQRALPLDRSYTYASSGAGVNVYILDTGIRTTHVEFGGRASGAFTAINDGKGTNDCNGHGTHVAGTVGGATYGVAKSATLYAVRVLDCANTGTVSGLIAGIDWVTQNRRLPAVANLSLTTAKSSSVNAAIQASIDAGVVYAVAAGNNGADACNYSPASAPAVLTVGASGNTDGVQGFSNVGPCVDLFAPGQAIRSAYYVSDTSSIINAGTSMASPHVAGAAAVYLSANPTATPAQVTAAIIGAATTNALTAVPAGTANRLLYVDPTGGAAPPPPVDTTTPPPPPPPPPPTVDAPPTASFSKSCNRGTCTFDASASSDDVGIVSYAWSFGDGTSVSPAGSLMKTSHTFTSAGSYMVVLTVTDAAGHQATKSLLVTLKKV
;
A
#
# COMPACT_ATOMS: atom_id res chain seq x y z
N MET A 1 0.10 -62.29 -38.68
CA MET A 1 -1.19 -62.76 -39.17
C MET A 1 -2.28 -61.94 -38.56
N PRO A 2 -3.17 -61.33 -39.36
CA PRO A 2 -4.11 -60.31 -38.92
C PRO A 2 -5.48 -60.95 -38.65
N ARG A 3 -6.26 -60.26 -37.77
CA ARG A 3 -7.73 -60.42 -37.84
C ARG A 3 -8.38 -59.04 -37.68
N SER A 4 -8.96 -58.65 -38.82
CA SER A 4 -9.92 -57.56 -39.00
C SER A 4 -11.27 -57.88 -38.32
N ARG A 5 -11.96 -56.83 -37.82
CA ARG A 5 -13.44 -56.73 -37.82
C ARG A 5 -13.75 -55.24 -37.71
N SER A 6 -14.13 -54.63 -38.74
CA SER A 6 -15.45 -54.45 -39.36
C SER A 6 -16.33 -53.38 -38.67
N ARG A 7 -16.58 -52.39 -39.48
CA ARG A 7 -17.40 -51.16 -39.26
C ARG A 7 -18.88 -51.53 -39.00
N SER A 8 -19.52 -50.70 -38.14
CA SER A 8 -20.97 -50.51 -38.27
C SER A 8 -21.26 -49.02 -38.17
N ILE A 9 -21.72 -48.45 -39.29
CA ILE A 9 -22.20 -47.10 -39.47
C ILE A 9 -23.70 -47.12 -39.19
N ILE A 10 -24.16 -46.53 -38.13
CA ILE A 10 -25.59 -46.27 -37.91
C ILE A 10 -25.86 -44.82 -38.34
N ARG A 11 -26.46 -44.71 -39.53
CA ARG A 11 -27.13 -43.45 -39.99
C ARG A 11 -28.44 -43.33 -39.23
N ARG A 12 -28.59 -42.29 -38.42
CA ARG A 12 -29.90 -41.83 -37.91
C ARG A 12 -30.37 -40.64 -38.75
N THR A 13 -31.47 -40.92 -39.45
CA THR A 13 -32.29 -40.01 -40.24
C THR A 13 -32.96 -38.95 -39.33
N LEU A 14 -32.83 -37.69 -39.71
CA LEU A 14 -33.55 -36.55 -39.14
C LEU A 14 -34.98 -36.46 -39.74
N PRO A 15 -36.02 -36.20 -38.96
CA PRO A 15 -37.35 -35.89 -39.50
C PRO A 15 -37.43 -34.43 -39.95
N ARG A 16 -37.93 -34.24 -41.18
CA ARG A 16 -38.29 -32.95 -41.75
C ARG A 16 -39.49 -32.35 -41.01
N LEU A 17 -39.31 -31.20 -40.36
CA LEU A 17 -40.42 -30.37 -39.88
C LEU A 17 -40.90 -29.47 -41.02
N ARG A 18 -42.20 -29.54 -41.30
CA ARG A 18 -42.95 -28.73 -42.26
C ARG A 18 -42.98 -27.28 -41.81
N ALA A 19 -42.62 -26.36 -42.70
CA ALA A 19 -42.87 -24.95 -42.59
C ALA A 19 -44.38 -24.66 -42.57
N ARG A 20 -44.90 -24.06 -41.54
CA ARG A 20 -46.22 -23.37 -41.53
C ARG A 20 -46.00 -21.91 -41.84
N ALA A 21 -46.60 -21.47 -42.93
CA ALA A 21 -46.69 -20.07 -43.29
C ALA A 21 -47.54 -19.31 -42.24
N PHE A 22 -46.98 -18.28 -41.66
CA PHE A 22 -47.71 -17.27 -40.88
C PHE A 22 -47.92 -16.04 -41.77
N THR A 23 -49.14 -15.70 -42.01
CA THR A 23 -49.61 -14.48 -42.66
C THR A 23 -49.35 -13.28 -41.77
N PRO A 24 -48.80 -12.15 -42.24
CA PRO A 24 -48.65 -10.97 -41.43
C PRO A 24 -50.00 -10.23 -41.29
N LEU A 25 -50.45 -10.08 -40.06
CA LEU A 25 -51.56 -9.19 -39.71
C LEU A 25 -51.01 -7.77 -39.62
N ILE A 26 -51.38 -6.91 -40.60
CA ILE A 26 -51.08 -5.48 -40.61
C ILE A 26 -52.00 -4.82 -39.57
N ALA A 27 -51.43 -4.48 -38.40
CA ALA A 27 -52.09 -3.59 -37.45
C ALA A 27 -51.70 -2.15 -37.78
N SER A 28 -52.63 -1.39 -38.35
CA SER A 28 -52.51 0.06 -38.56
C SER A 28 -52.49 0.74 -37.19
N LEU A 29 -51.34 1.22 -36.73
CA LEU A 29 -51.27 2.17 -35.63
C LEU A 29 -51.48 3.59 -36.18
N ALA A 30 -52.59 4.19 -35.80
CA ALA A 30 -52.87 5.60 -36.02
C ALA A 30 -51.84 6.45 -35.26
N PHE A 31 -51.09 7.28 -35.97
CA PHE A 31 -50.32 8.37 -35.38
C PHE A 31 -51.29 9.41 -34.83
N ALA A 32 -51.44 9.46 -33.52
CA ALA A 32 -52.00 10.63 -32.87
C ALA A 32 -50.89 11.69 -32.81
N ALA A 33 -51.06 12.76 -33.55
CA ALA A 33 -50.23 13.96 -33.44
C ALA A 33 -50.46 14.55 -32.05
N CYS A 34 -49.45 14.43 -31.16
CA CYS A 34 -49.37 15.27 -29.97
C CYS A 34 -48.97 16.67 -30.43
N SER A 35 -49.92 17.59 -30.35
CA SER A 35 -49.65 19.01 -30.43
C SER A 35 -48.71 19.43 -29.32
N ASP A 36 -47.66 20.16 -29.69
CA ASP A 36 -46.75 20.85 -28.79
C ASP A 36 -47.52 21.79 -27.85
N ALA A 37 -47.82 21.30 -26.65
CA ALA A 37 -48.05 22.20 -25.55
C ALA A 37 -46.66 22.57 -25.04
N ALA A 38 -46.18 23.75 -25.43
CA ALA A 38 -45.05 24.39 -24.79
C ALA A 38 -45.41 24.57 -23.31
N THR A 39 -45.06 23.56 -22.50
CA THR A 39 -44.92 23.74 -21.06
C THR A 39 -43.73 24.69 -20.89
N SER A 40 -44.05 25.94 -20.57
CA SER A 40 -43.06 26.87 -20.03
C SER A 40 -42.33 26.15 -18.90
N VAL A 41 -41.07 25.79 -19.15
CA VAL A 41 -40.14 25.52 -18.09
C VAL A 41 -40.12 26.79 -17.27
N GLN A 42 -40.82 26.79 -16.13
CA GLN A 42 -40.53 27.74 -15.09
C GLN A 42 -39.05 27.53 -14.79
N THR A 43 -38.21 28.44 -15.24
CA THR A 43 -36.88 28.66 -14.69
C THR A 43 -37.14 28.84 -13.19
N ALA A 44 -36.87 27.78 -12.41
CA ALA A 44 -36.60 27.96 -11.00
C ALA A 44 -35.60 29.10 -10.96
N ASP A 45 -35.92 30.18 -10.28
CA ASP A 45 -35.06 31.30 -10.03
C ASP A 45 -33.73 30.69 -9.52
N ASP A 46 -32.75 30.66 -10.42
CA ASP A 46 -31.37 30.49 -10.07
C ASP A 46 -31.11 31.61 -9.05
N PRO A 47 -30.77 31.33 -7.78
CA PRO A 47 -30.48 32.37 -6.84
C PRO A 47 -29.36 33.19 -7.46
N ALA A 48 -29.73 34.37 -7.98
CA ALA A 48 -28.84 35.32 -8.59
C ALA A 48 -27.57 35.37 -7.71
N LEU A 49 -26.43 35.03 -8.28
CA LEU A 49 -25.14 35.20 -7.63
C LEU A 49 -25.16 36.58 -6.98
N PRO A 50 -25.02 36.72 -5.64
CA PRO A 50 -25.16 37.98 -4.96
C PRO A 50 -24.22 38.99 -5.60
N GLY A 51 -24.78 40.10 -6.04
CA GLY A 51 -24.25 41.08 -6.96
C GLY A 51 -22.78 41.43 -6.75
N LEU A 52 -22.03 41.33 -7.85
CA LEU A 52 -20.65 41.79 -8.02
C LEU A 52 -20.56 43.34 -8.03
N ASN A 53 -21.34 44.02 -7.22
CA ASN A 53 -21.29 45.48 -7.09
C ASN A 53 -20.62 45.89 -5.78
N GLY A 54 -19.32 46.15 -5.83
CA GLY A 54 -18.65 47.05 -4.93
C GLY A 54 -18.30 46.55 -3.53
N THR A 55 -18.45 45.29 -3.19
CA THR A 55 -17.95 44.74 -1.94
C THR A 55 -16.45 44.36 -2.10
N PRO A 56 -15.59 44.69 -1.16
CA PRO A 56 -14.18 44.28 -1.23
C PRO A 56 -14.11 42.75 -1.31
N PRO A 57 -13.13 42.19 -2.07
CA PRO A 57 -12.99 40.78 -2.26
C PRO A 57 -12.83 40.05 -0.92
N GLY A 58 -13.73 39.19 -0.59
CA GLY A 58 -13.63 38.30 0.57
C GLY A 58 -12.88 37.03 0.20
N VAL A 59 -12.03 36.54 1.08
CA VAL A 59 -11.55 35.17 1.00
C VAL A 59 -12.71 34.26 1.42
N ALA A 60 -13.20 33.45 0.51
CA ALA A 60 -14.28 32.52 0.81
C ALA A 60 -13.71 31.30 1.56
N ALA A 61 -14.39 30.84 2.58
CA ALA A 61 -14.11 29.55 3.19
C ALA A 61 -14.43 28.42 2.20
N ALA A 62 -13.63 27.35 2.22
CA ALA A 62 -13.97 26.14 1.49
C ALA A 62 -15.27 25.54 2.04
N ALA A 63 -16.10 24.98 1.15
CA ALA A 63 -17.34 24.30 1.55
C ALA A 63 -17.05 23.05 2.41
N ASP A 64 -15.93 22.37 2.14
CA ASP A 64 -15.42 21.24 2.90
C ASP A 64 -13.89 21.42 3.10
N PRO A 65 -13.45 21.73 4.33
CA PRO A 65 -12.03 21.94 4.60
C PRO A 65 -11.16 20.69 4.40
N THR A 66 -11.74 19.49 4.32
CA THR A 66 -11.00 18.24 4.12
C THR A 66 -10.54 18.04 2.69
N THR A 67 -11.14 18.74 1.72
CA THR A 67 -10.78 18.65 0.29
C THR A 67 -9.80 19.73 -0.17
N VAL A 68 -9.49 20.70 0.67
CA VAL A 68 -8.62 21.84 0.32
C VAL A 68 -7.19 21.38 0.03
N ILE A 69 -6.62 21.89 -1.07
CA ILE A 69 -5.21 21.69 -1.41
C ILE A 69 -4.39 22.80 -0.73
N PRO A 70 -3.52 22.48 0.23
CA PRO A 70 -2.80 23.51 0.99
C PRO A 70 -1.96 24.42 0.09
N GLY A 71 -2.16 25.73 0.24
CA GLY A 71 -1.42 26.73 -0.51
C GLY A 71 -1.88 26.96 -1.94
N GLU A 72 -2.82 26.19 -2.48
CA GLU A 72 -3.39 26.39 -3.82
C GLU A 72 -4.70 27.20 -3.71
N TYR A 73 -4.87 28.17 -4.59
CA TYR A 73 -6.01 29.07 -4.60
C TYR A 73 -6.55 29.32 -6.01
N ILE A 74 -7.85 29.55 -6.10
CA ILE A 74 -8.54 30.07 -7.28
C ILE A 74 -8.83 31.55 -7.03
N VAL A 75 -8.29 32.41 -7.90
CA VAL A 75 -8.49 33.87 -7.86
C VAL A 75 -9.39 34.26 -9.03
N THR A 76 -10.59 34.71 -8.72
CA THR A 76 -11.57 35.19 -9.71
C THR A 76 -11.47 36.70 -9.86
N PHE A 77 -11.37 37.18 -11.07
CA PHE A 77 -11.35 38.59 -11.39
C PHE A 77 -12.75 39.20 -11.53
N ALA A 78 -12.82 40.52 -11.34
CA ALA A 78 -14.00 41.29 -11.69
C ALA A 78 -14.31 41.16 -13.18
N SER A 79 -15.58 41.22 -13.56
CA SER A 79 -16.05 41.06 -14.96
C SER A 79 -15.44 42.08 -15.92
N SER A 80 -15.05 43.26 -15.43
CA SER A 80 -14.40 44.32 -16.18
C SER A 80 -12.98 44.00 -16.68
N VAL A 81 -12.33 42.97 -16.13
CA VAL A 81 -10.98 42.58 -16.55
C VAL A 81 -11.04 41.94 -17.94
N SER A 82 -10.30 42.50 -18.91
CA SER A 82 -10.27 42.01 -20.28
C SER A 82 -9.08 41.04 -20.54
N ASP A 83 -7.95 41.23 -19.86
CA ASP A 83 -6.76 40.41 -19.98
C ASP A 83 -6.46 39.66 -18.66
N SER A 84 -7.02 38.46 -18.55
CA SER A 84 -6.81 37.61 -17.37
C SER A 84 -5.34 37.17 -17.24
N ARG A 85 -4.65 36.87 -18.36
CA ARG A 85 -3.26 36.40 -18.33
C ARG A 85 -2.27 37.49 -17.95
N GLY A 86 -2.42 38.68 -18.54
CA GLY A 86 -1.56 39.82 -18.22
C GLY A 86 -1.71 40.23 -16.77
N LEU A 87 -2.95 40.32 -16.28
CA LEU A 87 -3.21 40.66 -14.87
C LEU A 87 -2.68 39.59 -13.91
N ALA A 88 -2.91 38.29 -14.18
CA ALA A 88 -2.38 37.21 -13.34
C ALA A 88 -0.84 37.27 -13.21
N ASN A 89 -0.14 37.44 -14.35
CA ASN A 89 1.31 37.57 -14.35
C ASN A 89 1.81 38.80 -13.56
N ALA A 90 1.15 39.94 -13.71
CA ALA A 90 1.49 41.16 -12.99
C ALA A 90 1.32 41.00 -11.47
N LEU A 91 0.19 40.40 -11.04
CA LEU A 91 -0.10 40.16 -9.63
C LEU A 91 0.89 39.18 -8.99
N LEU A 92 1.21 38.09 -9.67
CA LEU A 92 2.16 37.10 -9.17
C LEU A 92 3.60 37.63 -9.17
N SER A 93 3.98 38.48 -10.15
CA SER A 93 5.26 39.18 -10.14
C SER A 93 5.40 40.12 -8.95
N GLN A 94 4.30 40.76 -8.51
CA GLN A 94 4.27 41.71 -7.41
C GLN A 94 4.21 41.06 -6.03
N HIS A 95 3.41 39.99 -5.88
CA HIS A 95 3.09 39.39 -4.59
C HIS A 95 3.72 38.00 -4.36
N GLY A 96 4.39 37.47 -5.40
CA GLY A 96 4.91 36.10 -5.38
C GLY A 96 3.85 35.05 -5.67
N GLY A 97 4.30 33.83 -5.86
CA GLY A 97 3.45 32.68 -6.14
C GLY A 97 3.80 32.00 -7.46
N ARG A 98 3.25 30.81 -7.67
CA ARG A 98 3.45 30.01 -8.89
C ARG A 98 2.12 29.89 -9.63
N LEU A 99 2.07 30.41 -10.87
CA LEU A 99 0.87 30.34 -11.71
C LEU A 99 0.52 28.89 -12.05
N GLY A 100 -0.74 28.51 -11.86
CA GLY A 100 -1.36 27.30 -12.36
C GLY A 100 -2.09 27.53 -13.68
N HIS A 101 -3.41 27.50 -13.66
CA HIS A 101 -4.26 27.73 -14.83
C HIS A 101 -4.69 29.21 -14.95
N VAL A 102 -4.93 29.68 -16.20
CA VAL A 102 -5.56 30.98 -16.45
C VAL A 102 -6.92 30.75 -17.09
N TYR A 103 -7.94 31.34 -16.54
CA TYR A 103 -9.32 31.26 -16.96
C TYR A 103 -9.72 32.54 -17.70
N SER A 104 -10.39 32.42 -18.84
CA SER A 104 -10.75 33.59 -19.67
C SER A 104 -12.12 33.48 -20.32
N ALA A 105 -12.73 32.29 -20.33
CA ALA A 105 -14.02 32.04 -21.01
C ALA A 105 -15.18 31.85 -20.02
N ALA A 106 -15.22 30.75 -19.27
CA ALA A 106 -16.30 30.45 -18.33
C ALA A 106 -16.28 31.35 -17.10
N LEU A 107 -15.07 31.67 -16.60
CA LEU A 107 -14.82 32.71 -15.63
C LEU A 107 -13.54 33.44 -15.99
N LYS A 108 -13.31 34.61 -15.43
CA LYS A 108 -12.05 35.34 -15.56
C LYS A 108 -11.24 35.18 -14.29
N GLY A 109 -9.97 34.76 -14.39
CA GLY A 109 -9.16 34.51 -13.22
C GLY A 109 -7.97 33.60 -13.47
N PHE A 110 -7.42 33.06 -12.39
CA PHE A 110 -6.31 32.12 -12.43
C PHE A 110 -6.29 31.23 -11.19
N SER A 111 -5.62 30.08 -11.25
CA SER A 111 -5.19 29.34 -10.07
C SER A 111 -3.71 29.54 -9.82
N ALA A 112 -3.31 29.53 -8.57
CA ALA A 112 -1.90 29.68 -8.20
C ALA A 112 -1.59 29.12 -6.80
N ASN A 113 -0.33 28.69 -6.63
CA ASN A 113 0.22 28.47 -5.31
C ASN A 113 0.60 29.83 -4.71
N LEU A 114 -0.01 30.20 -3.55
CA LEU A 114 0.13 31.49 -2.91
C LEU A 114 0.44 31.32 -1.42
N SER A 115 1.26 32.21 -0.88
CA SER A 115 1.41 32.35 0.58
C SER A 115 0.22 33.09 1.19
N ASP A 116 -0.03 32.92 2.49
CA ASP A 116 -1.07 33.67 3.22
C ASP A 116 -0.91 35.19 3.09
N ALA A 117 0.35 35.68 3.05
CA ALA A 117 0.66 37.09 2.85
C ALA A 117 0.26 37.55 1.42
N ALA A 118 0.46 36.73 0.41
CA ALA A 118 0.05 37.01 -0.97
C ALA A 118 -1.49 37.02 -1.07
N VAL A 119 -2.18 36.05 -0.47
CA VAL A 119 -3.65 36.01 -0.41
C VAL A 119 -4.21 37.27 0.25
N ALA A 120 -3.65 37.67 1.41
CA ALA A 120 -4.09 38.88 2.13
C ALA A 120 -3.83 40.18 1.34
N ALA A 121 -2.78 40.23 0.55
CA ALA A 121 -2.49 41.36 -0.35
C ALA A 121 -3.43 41.42 -1.55
N LEU A 122 -3.64 40.26 -2.21
CA LEU A 122 -4.55 40.12 -3.36
C LEU A 122 -6.01 40.41 -2.99
N ALA A 123 -6.44 40.06 -1.78
CA ALA A 123 -7.78 40.34 -1.29
C ALA A 123 -8.12 41.84 -1.20
N LYS A 124 -7.11 42.72 -1.27
CA LYS A 124 -7.30 44.19 -1.25
C LYS A 124 -7.37 44.78 -2.67
N ASN A 125 -7.15 44.00 -3.71
CA ASN A 125 -7.13 44.48 -5.09
C ASN A 125 -8.57 44.58 -5.66
N PRO A 126 -9.04 45.73 -6.11
CA PRO A 126 -10.41 45.94 -6.60
C PRO A 126 -10.70 45.18 -7.93
N GLN A 127 -9.67 44.69 -8.62
CA GLN A 127 -9.83 43.87 -9.82
C GLN A 127 -10.10 42.39 -9.49
N ILE A 128 -9.99 41.99 -8.22
CA ILE A 128 -10.27 40.64 -7.76
C ILE A 128 -11.67 40.63 -7.15
N ALA A 129 -12.52 39.76 -7.68
CA ALA A 129 -13.89 39.57 -7.18
C ALA A 129 -13.93 38.56 -6.02
N ARG A 130 -13.09 37.51 -6.08
CA ARG A 130 -13.08 36.43 -5.09
C ARG A 130 -11.74 35.72 -5.06
N ILE A 131 -11.35 35.24 -3.89
CA ILE A 131 -10.28 34.27 -3.69
C ILE A 131 -10.86 33.12 -2.89
N GLU A 132 -10.65 31.91 -3.35
CA GLU A 132 -11.07 30.69 -2.65
C GLU A 132 -9.95 29.66 -2.68
N PRO A 133 -9.81 28.83 -1.62
CA PRO A 133 -8.90 27.70 -1.66
C PRO A 133 -9.25 26.77 -2.82
N ASP A 134 -8.25 26.27 -3.53
CA ASP A 134 -8.45 25.19 -4.49
C ASP A 134 -8.72 23.87 -3.76
N ALA A 135 -9.52 23.01 -4.35
CA ALA A 135 -9.96 21.78 -3.72
C ALA A 135 -9.95 20.62 -4.70
N LEU A 136 -9.82 19.42 -4.14
CA LEU A 136 -9.91 18.18 -4.91
C LEU A 136 -11.33 18.00 -5.44
N VAL A 137 -11.42 17.63 -6.72
CA VAL A 137 -12.67 17.20 -7.37
C VAL A 137 -12.57 15.70 -7.61
N SER A 138 -13.44 14.93 -6.99
CA SER A 138 -13.48 13.49 -7.14
C SER A 138 -14.68 13.07 -7.98
N GLY A 139 -14.44 12.11 -8.89
CA GLY A 139 -15.54 11.42 -9.58
C GLY A 139 -16.20 10.43 -8.62
N SER A 140 -17.44 10.68 -8.23
CA SER A 140 -18.29 9.66 -7.60
C SER A 140 -18.93 8.79 -8.68
N GLY A 141 -19.14 7.51 -8.38
CA GLY A 141 -19.75 6.58 -9.32
C GLY A 141 -20.58 5.53 -8.62
N THR A 142 -21.55 4.98 -9.35
CA THR A 142 -22.29 3.80 -8.92
C THR A 142 -22.14 2.73 -9.98
N GLU A 143 -21.68 1.55 -9.60
CA GLU A 143 -21.61 0.35 -10.43
C GLU A 143 -22.84 -0.49 -10.16
N ALA A 144 -23.60 -0.80 -11.21
CA ALA A 144 -24.73 -1.70 -11.11
C ALA A 144 -24.27 -3.16 -11.26
N SER A 145 -24.79 -4.03 -10.40
CA SER A 145 -24.46 -5.47 -10.37
C SER A 145 -22.96 -5.76 -10.18
N PRO A 146 -22.30 -5.14 -9.19
CA PRO A 146 -20.92 -5.41 -8.85
C PRO A 146 -20.72 -6.85 -8.37
N THR A 147 -19.47 -7.22 -8.14
CA THR A 147 -19.20 -8.44 -7.36
C THR A 147 -19.70 -8.28 -5.94
N TRP A 148 -20.12 -9.38 -5.30
CA TRP A 148 -20.71 -9.32 -3.95
C TRP A 148 -19.78 -8.65 -2.92
N GLY A 149 -18.45 -8.75 -3.13
CA GLY A 149 -17.47 -8.14 -2.23
C GLY A 149 -17.53 -6.62 -2.28
N LEU A 150 -17.66 -6.03 -3.47
CA LEU A 150 -17.85 -4.59 -3.65
C LEU A 150 -19.19 -4.13 -3.07
N ASP A 151 -20.27 -4.83 -3.43
CA ASP A 151 -21.64 -4.60 -2.95
C ASP A 151 -21.72 -4.63 -1.40
N ARG A 152 -20.91 -5.51 -0.75
CA ARG A 152 -20.94 -5.62 0.72
C ARG A 152 -20.23 -4.47 1.44
N ILE A 153 -19.22 -3.90 0.85
CA ILE A 153 -18.36 -2.93 1.56
C ILE A 153 -18.89 -1.49 1.52
N ASP A 154 -19.85 -1.15 0.69
CA ASP A 154 -20.47 0.19 0.66
C ASP A 154 -21.80 0.27 1.41
N GLN A 155 -22.22 -0.81 2.06
CA GLN A 155 -23.43 -0.87 2.87
C GLN A 155 -23.17 -1.45 4.27
N ARG A 156 -24.00 -1.05 5.25
CA ARG A 156 -23.82 -1.46 6.67
C ARG A 156 -24.44 -2.80 7.00
N ALA A 157 -25.48 -3.21 6.28
CA ALA A 157 -26.27 -4.40 6.60
C ALA A 157 -26.67 -5.19 5.36
N LEU A 158 -26.95 -6.48 5.55
CA LEU A 158 -27.61 -7.32 4.54
C LEU A 158 -29.13 -7.02 4.49
N PRO A 159 -29.83 -7.31 3.36
CA PRO A 159 -29.33 -7.96 2.15
C PRO A 159 -28.53 -7.01 1.26
N LEU A 160 -27.71 -7.58 0.35
CA LEU A 160 -27.00 -6.83 -0.69
C LEU A 160 -27.98 -6.15 -1.64
N ASP A 161 -27.71 -4.88 -2.04
CA ASP A 161 -28.60 -4.08 -2.87
C ASP A 161 -28.23 -4.10 -4.36
N ARG A 162 -27.15 -4.80 -4.72
CA ARG A 162 -26.60 -4.95 -6.07
C ARG A 162 -26.06 -3.65 -6.67
N SER A 163 -25.58 -2.78 -5.83
CA SER A 163 -24.85 -1.59 -6.25
C SER A 163 -23.52 -1.49 -5.54
N TYR A 164 -22.56 -0.79 -6.12
CA TYR A 164 -21.37 -0.35 -5.43
C TYR A 164 -21.20 1.14 -5.71
N THR A 165 -21.41 1.93 -4.69
CA THR A 165 -21.31 3.39 -4.75
C THR A 165 -20.02 3.83 -4.04
N TYR A 166 -19.29 4.70 -4.71
CA TYR A 166 -18.02 5.22 -4.19
C TYR A 166 -17.91 6.72 -4.43
N ALA A 167 -17.50 7.44 -3.40
CA ALA A 167 -17.30 8.89 -3.46
C ALA A 167 -16.01 9.26 -4.22
N SER A 168 -15.02 8.38 -4.20
CA SER A 168 -13.74 8.54 -4.88
C SER A 168 -13.30 7.23 -5.51
N SER A 169 -12.64 7.32 -6.65
CA SER A 169 -12.13 6.17 -7.41
C SER A 169 -10.69 5.79 -7.07
N GLY A 170 -10.05 6.44 -6.11
CA GLY A 170 -8.63 6.22 -5.78
C GLY A 170 -7.65 6.91 -6.74
N ALA A 171 -8.11 7.88 -7.54
CA ALA A 171 -7.25 8.63 -8.46
C ALA A 171 -6.12 9.34 -7.71
N GLY A 172 -4.92 9.37 -8.30
CA GLY A 172 -3.74 10.01 -7.72
C GLY A 172 -3.00 9.18 -6.67
N VAL A 173 -3.55 8.02 -6.25
CA VAL A 173 -2.92 7.13 -5.26
C VAL A 173 -2.13 6.03 -5.94
N ASN A 174 -0.97 5.71 -5.38
CA ASN A 174 -0.04 4.70 -5.86
C ASN A 174 -0.14 3.45 -4.99
N VAL A 175 -0.51 2.30 -5.57
CA VAL A 175 -0.65 1.05 -4.82
C VAL A 175 0.37 0.03 -5.29
N TYR A 176 1.17 -0.46 -4.35
CA TYR A 176 2.23 -1.43 -4.56
C TYR A 176 1.73 -2.82 -4.19
N ILE A 177 1.75 -3.75 -5.13
CA ILE A 177 1.29 -5.12 -4.97
C ILE A 177 2.52 -6.03 -4.81
N LEU A 178 2.83 -6.39 -3.55
CA LEU A 178 3.95 -7.30 -3.25
C LEU A 178 3.45 -8.75 -3.32
N ASP A 179 3.63 -9.39 -4.49
CA ASP A 179 2.97 -10.66 -4.81
C ASP A 179 3.71 -11.43 -5.93
N THR A 180 3.02 -12.26 -6.72
CA THR A 180 3.54 -13.05 -7.84
C THR A 180 3.79 -12.24 -9.13
N GLY A 181 3.55 -10.92 -9.10
CA GLY A 181 3.57 -10.03 -10.26
C GLY A 181 2.17 -9.60 -10.70
N ILE A 182 2.08 -8.85 -11.79
CA ILE A 182 0.81 -8.42 -12.39
C ILE A 182 0.88 -8.64 -13.90
N ARG A 183 -0.21 -9.16 -14.50
CA ARG A 183 -0.44 -9.07 -15.94
C ARG A 183 -0.89 -7.65 -16.28
N THR A 184 0.06 -6.76 -16.52
CA THR A 184 -0.19 -5.32 -16.65
C THR A 184 -1.00 -4.95 -17.90
N THR A 185 -1.07 -5.84 -18.90
CA THR A 185 -1.85 -5.67 -20.14
C THR A 185 -3.34 -5.99 -19.97
N HIS A 186 -3.74 -6.55 -18.82
CA HIS A 186 -5.14 -6.92 -18.58
C HIS A 186 -6.06 -5.70 -18.68
N VAL A 187 -7.22 -5.86 -19.36
CA VAL A 187 -8.18 -4.76 -19.64
C VAL A 187 -8.68 -4.07 -18.38
N GLU A 188 -8.78 -4.80 -17.27
CA GLU A 188 -9.15 -4.26 -15.96
C GLU A 188 -8.25 -3.10 -15.50
N PHE A 189 -7.01 -3.07 -15.94
CA PHE A 189 -6.09 -2.04 -15.51
C PHE A 189 -6.05 -0.82 -16.44
N GLY A 190 -6.48 -0.93 -17.70
CA GLY A 190 -6.56 0.21 -18.63
C GLY A 190 -5.26 1.03 -18.73
N GLY A 191 -4.09 0.38 -18.64
CA GLY A 191 -2.78 1.03 -18.64
C GLY A 191 -2.32 1.60 -17.29
N ARG A 192 -3.11 1.47 -16.21
CA ARG A 192 -2.76 1.96 -14.87
C ARG A 192 -1.83 1.03 -14.08
N ALA A 193 -1.60 -0.20 -14.55
CA ALA A 193 -0.67 -1.15 -13.93
C ALA A 193 0.68 -1.14 -14.64
N SER A 194 1.76 -1.19 -13.90
CA SER A 194 3.13 -1.25 -14.41
C SER A 194 4.03 -2.15 -13.59
N GLY A 195 5.08 -2.68 -14.22
CA GLY A 195 6.14 -3.41 -13.51
C GLY A 195 7.04 -2.44 -12.76
N ALA A 196 7.43 -2.80 -11.53
CA ALA A 196 8.23 -1.96 -10.67
C ALA A 196 9.51 -2.64 -10.18
N PHE A 197 9.40 -3.80 -9.53
CA PHE A 197 10.54 -4.53 -8.95
C PHE A 197 10.31 -6.04 -8.97
N THR A 198 11.39 -6.80 -9.06
CA THR A 198 11.34 -8.25 -8.81
C THR A 198 12.52 -8.70 -7.97
N ALA A 199 12.22 -9.49 -6.94
CA ALA A 199 13.21 -10.24 -6.15
C ALA A 199 13.45 -11.65 -6.73
N ILE A 200 12.70 -12.05 -7.77
CA ILE A 200 12.73 -13.39 -8.36
C ILE A 200 13.57 -13.37 -9.63
N ASN A 201 14.63 -14.17 -9.64
CA ASN A 201 15.54 -14.27 -10.79
C ASN A 201 15.19 -15.48 -11.66
N ASP A 202 14.06 -15.42 -12.37
CA ASP A 202 13.58 -16.47 -13.27
C ASP A 202 13.40 -16.01 -14.73
N GLY A 203 13.88 -14.81 -15.05
CA GLY A 203 13.80 -14.20 -16.38
C GLY A 203 12.42 -13.66 -16.76
N LYS A 204 11.41 -13.73 -15.88
CA LYS A 204 10.05 -13.24 -16.16
C LYS A 204 9.80 -11.80 -15.70
N GLY A 205 10.77 -11.18 -15.01
CA GLY A 205 10.65 -9.83 -14.47
C GLY A 205 9.47 -9.72 -13.52
N THR A 206 8.62 -8.71 -13.73
CA THR A 206 7.44 -8.44 -12.91
C THR A 206 6.15 -9.08 -13.42
N ASN A 207 6.23 -9.85 -14.53
CA ASN A 207 5.05 -10.50 -15.11
C ASN A 207 4.56 -11.62 -14.19
N ASP A 208 3.25 -11.66 -14.00
CA ASP A 208 2.61 -12.72 -13.26
C ASP A 208 2.57 -14.02 -14.06
N CYS A 209 2.99 -15.11 -13.44
CA CYS A 209 2.96 -16.46 -14.01
C CYS A 209 2.25 -17.48 -13.11
N ASN A 210 1.62 -17.00 -12.03
CA ASN A 210 0.79 -17.77 -11.11
C ASN A 210 -0.69 -17.36 -11.22
N GLY A 211 -0.95 -16.05 -11.17
CA GLY A 211 -2.26 -15.43 -11.23
C GLY A 211 -2.75 -14.85 -9.90
N HIS A 212 -2.07 -15.14 -8.79
CA HIS A 212 -2.45 -14.61 -7.48
C HIS A 212 -2.31 -13.10 -7.43
N GLY A 213 -1.16 -12.55 -7.85
CA GLY A 213 -0.91 -11.11 -7.83
C GLY A 213 -1.81 -10.32 -8.80
N THR A 214 -2.14 -10.88 -9.98
CA THR A 214 -3.10 -10.26 -10.91
C THR A 214 -4.50 -10.20 -10.31
N HIS A 215 -4.92 -11.27 -9.59
CA HIS A 215 -6.20 -11.33 -8.91
C HIS A 215 -6.28 -10.28 -7.78
N VAL A 216 -5.24 -10.20 -6.96
CA VAL A 216 -5.09 -9.21 -5.89
C VAL A 216 -5.12 -7.79 -6.46
N ALA A 217 -4.33 -7.50 -7.51
CA ALA A 217 -4.31 -6.20 -8.17
C ALA A 217 -5.68 -5.82 -8.75
N GLY A 218 -6.41 -6.78 -9.33
CA GLY A 218 -7.76 -6.58 -9.82
C GLY A 218 -8.76 -6.20 -8.73
N THR A 219 -8.64 -6.81 -7.56
CA THR A 219 -9.49 -6.50 -6.40
C THR A 219 -9.15 -5.13 -5.79
N VAL A 220 -7.89 -4.68 -5.84
CA VAL A 220 -7.53 -3.31 -5.43
C VAL A 220 -8.08 -2.29 -6.41
N GLY A 221 -7.76 -2.43 -7.73
CA GLY A 221 -7.88 -1.33 -8.67
C GLY A 221 -8.34 -1.71 -10.08
N GLY A 222 -8.97 -2.88 -10.27
CA GLY A 222 -9.61 -3.25 -11.53
C GLY A 222 -10.80 -2.34 -11.85
N ALA A 223 -11.07 -2.12 -13.12
CA ALA A 223 -12.20 -1.30 -13.57
C ALA A 223 -13.55 -1.89 -13.15
N THR A 224 -13.67 -3.22 -13.22
CA THR A 224 -14.89 -3.98 -12.83
C THR A 224 -14.78 -4.47 -11.39
N TYR A 225 -13.64 -5.08 -11.03
CA TYR A 225 -13.50 -5.82 -9.77
C TYR A 225 -12.88 -5.00 -8.63
N GLY A 226 -12.39 -3.81 -8.91
CA GLY A 226 -11.58 -3.03 -7.99
C GLY A 226 -12.39 -2.07 -7.11
N VAL A 227 -11.93 -1.92 -5.87
CA VAL A 227 -12.44 -0.91 -4.93
C VAL A 227 -12.00 0.49 -5.37
N ALA A 228 -10.72 0.66 -5.70
CA ALA A 228 -10.09 1.94 -6.11
C ALA A 228 -9.84 1.95 -7.62
N LYS A 229 -10.91 2.08 -8.40
CA LYS A 229 -10.96 1.87 -9.86
C LYS A 229 -10.00 2.75 -10.69
N SER A 230 -9.47 3.84 -10.13
CA SER A 230 -8.54 4.76 -10.80
C SER A 230 -7.15 4.83 -10.15
N ALA A 231 -6.86 3.99 -9.16
CA ALA A 231 -5.54 3.90 -8.55
C ALA A 231 -4.47 3.44 -9.56
N THR A 232 -3.23 3.91 -9.38
CA THR A 232 -2.07 3.43 -10.13
C THR A 232 -1.48 2.21 -9.41
N LEU A 233 -1.23 1.13 -10.14
CA LEU A 233 -0.79 -0.15 -9.59
C LEU A 233 0.65 -0.46 -10.00
N TYR A 234 1.45 -0.92 -9.04
CA TYR A 234 2.85 -1.30 -9.26
C TYR A 234 3.09 -2.74 -8.86
N ALA A 235 3.57 -3.55 -9.79
CA ALA A 235 3.95 -4.94 -9.52
C ALA A 235 5.31 -4.99 -8.83
N VAL A 236 5.34 -5.43 -7.59
CA VAL A 236 6.55 -5.72 -6.81
C VAL A 236 6.59 -7.23 -6.61
N ARG A 237 7.28 -7.94 -7.52
CA ARG A 237 7.24 -9.39 -7.56
C ARG A 237 8.22 -9.99 -6.55
N VAL A 238 7.67 -10.58 -5.49
CA VAL A 238 8.42 -11.22 -4.39
C VAL A 238 8.10 -12.72 -4.27
N LEU A 239 7.14 -13.21 -5.07
CA LEU A 239 6.75 -14.62 -5.17
C LEU A 239 6.93 -15.12 -6.60
N ASP A 240 7.31 -16.38 -6.74
CA ASP A 240 7.53 -17.05 -8.02
C ASP A 240 6.23 -17.60 -8.65
N CYS A 241 6.34 -18.40 -9.74
CA CYS A 241 5.18 -18.99 -10.39
C CYS A 241 4.49 -20.10 -9.57
N ALA A 242 5.13 -20.60 -8.52
CA ALA A 242 4.54 -21.54 -7.56
C ALA A 242 3.94 -20.83 -6.34
N ASN A 243 3.85 -19.50 -6.36
CA ASN A 243 3.38 -18.66 -5.24
C ASN A 243 4.27 -18.81 -3.99
N THR A 244 5.57 -18.96 -4.20
CA THR A 244 6.56 -19.14 -3.14
C THR A 244 7.66 -18.08 -3.26
N GLY A 245 8.14 -17.59 -2.11
CA GLY A 245 9.22 -16.61 -2.04
C GLY A 245 10.08 -16.82 -0.79
N THR A 246 11.06 -15.96 -0.61
CA THR A 246 11.91 -15.95 0.57
C THR A 246 11.65 -14.72 1.44
N VAL A 247 11.93 -14.83 2.74
CA VAL A 247 11.87 -13.68 3.66
C VAL A 247 12.80 -12.56 3.19
N SER A 248 14.00 -12.88 2.71
CA SER A 248 14.94 -11.89 2.16
C SER A 248 14.41 -11.21 0.89
N GLY A 249 13.75 -11.97 -0.02
CA GLY A 249 13.10 -11.41 -1.21
C GLY A 249 11.92 -10.49 -0.85
N LEU A 250 11.14 -10.86 0.16
CA LEU A 250 10.07 -10.01 0.68
C LEU A 250 10.62 -8.71 1.26
N ILE A 251 11.65 -8.78 2.10
CA ILE A 251 12.31 -7.59 2.67
C ILE A 251 12.89 -6.71 1.56
N ALA A 252 13.51 -7.30 0.53
CA ALA A 252 14.02 -6.54 -0.63
C ALA A 252 12.89 -5.80 -1.38
N GLY A 253 11.71 -6.42 -1.50
CA GLY A 253 10.53 -5.78 -2.08
C GLY A 253 10.02 -4.61 -1.23
N ILE A 254 9.96 -4.78 0.10
CA ILE A 254 9.56 -3.72 1.04
C ILE A 254 10.56 -2.56 1.00
N ASP A 255 11.85 -2.86 1.01
CA ASP A 255 12.93 -1.88 0.93
C ASP A 255 12.87 -1.08 -0.37
N TRP A 256 12.65 -1.77 -1.50
CA TRP A 256 12.47 -1.11 -2.79
C TRP A 256 11.26 -0.17 -2.78
N VAL A 257 10.11 -0.59 -2.25
CA VAL A 257 8.92 0.27 -2.10
C VAL A 257 9.26 1.49 -1.25
N THR A 258 9.95 1.29 -0.13
CA THR A 258 10.34 2.36 0.78
C THR A 258 11.21 3.42 0.09
N GLN A 259 12.15 3.00 -0.75
CA GLN A 259 13.06 3.90 -1.48
C GLN A 259 12.38 4.58 -2.68
N ASN A 260 11.45 3.90 -3.37
CA ASN A 260 10.89 4.34 -4.65
C ASN A 260 9.41 4.77 -4.56
N ARG A 261 8.84 4.82 -3.36
CA ARG A 261 7.44 5.21 -3.15
C ARG A 261 7.12 6.58 -3.73
N ARG A 262 5.94 6.68 -4.29
CA ARG A 262 5.31 7.95 -4.68
C ARG A 262 4.10 8.15 -3.79
N LEU A 263 4.13 9.19 -2.96
CA LEU A 263 3.02 9.51 -2.07
C LEU A 263 1.87 10.19 -2.83
N PRO A 264 0.62 9.99 -2.41
CA PRO A 264 0.18 9.04 -1.39
C PRO A 264 0.34 7.58 -1.84
N ALA A 265 0.67 6.69 -0.89
CA ALA A 265 1.10 5.33 -1.18
C ALA A 265 0.43 4.28 -0.28
N VAL A 266 0.01 3.18 -0.88
CA VAL A 266 -0.49 1.98 -0.19
C VAL A 266 0.32 0.77 -0.65
N ALA A 267 0.62 -0.16 0.24
CA ALA A 267 1.17 -1.47 -0.09
C ALA A 267 0.19 -2.57 0.33
N ASN A 268 -0.03 -3.54 -0.56
CA ASN A 268 -0.81 -4.73 -0.26
C ASN A 268 0.10 -5.96 -0.23
N LEU A 269 0.05 -6.71 0.87
CA LEU A 269 0.76 -7.97 1.06
C LEU A 269 -0.25 -9.10 1.31
N SER A 270 -0.64 -9.78 0.24
CA SER A 270 -1.53 -10.94 0.31
C SER A 270 -0.74 -12.24 0.52
N LEU A 271 0.19 -12.24 1.47
CA LEU A 271 1.11 -13.34 1.77
C LEU A 271 1.38 -13.42 3.28
N THR A 272 1.89 -14.55 3.73
CA THR A 272 2.30 -14.75 5.13
C THR A 272 3.56 -15.62 5.20
N THR A 273 4.36 -15.39 6.25
CA THR A 273 5.45 -16.26 6.68
C THR A 273 5.32 -16.52 8.18
N ALA A 274 6.10 -17.43 8.72
CA ALA A 274 6.26 -17.52 10.18
C ALA A 274 6.69 -16.14 10.73
N LYS A 275 6.35 -15.87 12.00
CA LYS A 275 6.66 -14.58 12.63
C LYS A 275 8.14 -14.23 12.46
N SER A 276 8.40 -13.06 11.89
CA SER A 276 9.73 -12.55 11.56
C SER A 276 9.86 -11.11 12.04
N SER A 277 10.75 -10.87 12.99
CA SER A 277 11.04 -9.52 13.47
C SER A 277 11.63 -8.64 12.37
N SER A 278 12.44 -9.21 11.47
CA SER A 278 13.04 -8.48 10.35
C SER A 278 12.00 -8.01 9.34
N VAL A 279 10.98 -8.84 9.01
CA VAL A 279 9.87 -8.43 8.16
C VAL A 279 9.06 -7.31 8.83
N ASN A 280 8.73 -7.47 10.11
CA ASN A 280 7.97 -6.48 10.85
C ASN A 280 8.72 -5.14 10.96
N ALA A 281 10.03 -5.17 11.18
CA ALA A 281 10.88 -3.98 11.23
C ALA A 281 10.98 -3.27 9.87
N ALA A 282 11.14 -4.02 8.78
CA ALA A 282 11.16 -3.45 7.43
C ALA A 282 9.83 -2.76 7.07
N ILE A 283 8.70 -3.37 7.44
CA ILE A 283 7.38 -2.77 7.26
C ILE A 283 7.23 -1.51 8.10
N GLN A 284 7.64 -1.53 9.36
CA GLN A 284 7.57 -0.34 10.22
C GLN A 284 8.36 0.83 9.62
N ALA A 285 9.59 0.59 9.16
CA ALA A 285 10.39 1.62 8.50
C ALA A 285 9.71 2.19 7.24
N SER A 286 8.99 1.34 6.49
CA SER A 286 8.23 1.77 5.31
C SER A 286 6.97 2.57 5.69
N ILE A 287 6.30 2.21 6.78
CA ILE A 287 5.18 2.98 7.35
C ILE A 287 5.65 4.36 7.83
N ASP A 288 6.78 4.41 8.54
CA ASP A 288 7.40 5.67 8.99
C ASP A 288 7.78 6.57 7.81
N ALA A 289 8.05 5.96 6.66
CA ALA A 289 8.28 6.66 5.40
C ALA A 289 6.99 7.09 4.67
N GLY A 290 5.80 6.81 5.20
CA GLY A 290 4.51 7.29 4.69
C GLY A 290 3.71 6.28 3.87
N VAL A 291 4.08 4.99 3.85
CA VAL A 291 3.33 3.95 3.12
C VAL A 291 2.30 3.28 4.03
N VAL A 292 1.04 3.23 3.62
CA VAL A 292 -0.01 2.48 4.32
C VAL A 292 0.07 1.01 3.94
N TYR A 293 -0.01 0.09 4.91
CA TYR A 293 0.05 -1.36 4.65
C TYR A 293 -1.27 -2.04 4.98
N ALA A 294 -1.85 -2.74 3.99
CA ALA A 294 -2.89 -3.73 4.19
C ALA A 294 -2.32 -5.14 3.97
N VAL A 295 -2.54 -6.03 4.93
CA VAL A 295 -1.89 -7.34 4.92
C VAL A 295 -2.88 -8.46 5.25
N ALA A 296 -2.69 -9.63 4.65
CA ALA A 296 -3.50 -10.81 4.92
C ALA A 296 -3.21 -11.37 6.32
N ALA A 297 -4.25 -11.72 7.07
CA ALA A 297 -4.11 -12.36 8.38
C ALA A 297 -3.50 -13.77 8.30
N GLY A 298 -3.66 -14.46 7.17
CA GLY A 298 -3.27 -15.85 6.93
C GLY A 298 -4.46 -16.81 6.90
N ASN A 299 -4.24 -18.04 6.42
CA ASN A 299 -5.29 -18.99 6.06
C ASN A 299 -5.18 -20.33 6.81
N ASN A 300 -4.74 -20.29 8.07
CA ASN A 300 -4.47 -21.48 8.88
C ASN A 300 -5.55 -21.73 9.96
N GLY A 301 -6.56 -20.86 10.10
CA GLY A 301 -7.52 -20.88 11.21
C GLY A 301 -6.84 -20.70 12.57
N ALA A 302 -5.73 -19.95 12.63
CA ALA A 302 -4.85 -19.82 13.77
C ALA A 302 -4.75 -18.36 14.25
N ASP A 303 -3.98 -18.12 15.32
CA ASP A 303 -3.71 -16.75 15.79
C ASP A 303 -2.78 -16.01 14.80
N ALA A 304 -3.28 -14.92 14.23
CA ALA A 304 -2.56 -14.07 13.29
C ALA A 304 -1.26 -13.48 13.87
N CYS A 305 -1.17 -13.32 15.19
CA CYS A 305 0.03 -12.82 15.87
C CYS A 305 1.26 -13.73 15.73
N ASN A 306 1.08 -14.95 15.28
CA ASN A 306 2.14 -15.92 15.03
C ASN A 306 2.72 -15.84 13.60
N TYR A 307 2.24 -14.91 12.78
CA TYR A 307 2.62 -14.76 11.38
C TYR A 307 3.07 -13.32 11.08
N SER A 308 3.99 -13.19 10.15
CA SER A 308 4.34 -11.89 9.55
C SER A 308 3.88 -11.86 8.09
N PRO A 309 3.40 -10.72 7.58
CA PRO A 309 3.37 -9.38 8.18
C PRO A 309 2.23 -9.13 9.18
N ALA A 310 1.28 -10.05 9.38
CA ALA A 310 0.09 -9.88 10.22
C ALA A 310 0.38 -9.47 11.69
N SER A 311 1.57 -9.81 12.21
CA SER A 311 2.01 -9.43 13.56
C SER A 311 2.73 -8.08 13.63
N ALA A 312 2.87 -7.35 12.54
CA ALA A 312 3.46 -6.01 12.56
C ALA A 312 2.45 -5.00 13.17
N PRO A 313 2.88 -4.12 14.09
CA PRO A 313 1.92 -3.39 14.94
C PRO A 313 1.14 -2.26 14.25
N ALA A 314 1.63 -1.73 13.13
CA ALA A 314 1.05 -0.54 12.48
C ALA A 314 0.45 -0.82 11.09
N VAL A 315 0.20 -2.07 10.77
CA VAL A 315 -0.46 -2.50 9.52
C VAL A 315 -1.98 -2.61 9.73
N LEU A 316 -2.74 -2.67 8.63
CA LEU A 316 -4.12 -3.13 8.63
C LEU A 316 -4.13 -4.64 8.37
N THR A 317 -4.24 -5.45 9.41
CA THR A 317 -4.31 -6.92 9.31
C THR A 317 -5.74 -7.37 9.05
N VAL A 318 -5.96 -8.06 7.92
CA VAL A 318 -7.28 -8.31 7.37
C VAL A 318 -7.63 -9.80 7.40
N GLY A 319 -8.70 -10.13 8.13
CA GLY A 319 -9.34 -11.42 8.11
C GLY A 319 -10.37 -11.56 6.97
N ALA A 320 -10.82 -12.78 6.68
CA ALA A 320 -11.73 -13.08 5.59
C ALA A 320 -13.16 -13.32 6.07
N SER A 321 -14.14 -12.60 5.47
CA SER A 321 -15.58 -12.82 5.63
C SER A 321 -16.22 -13.44 4.38
N GLY A 322 -17.38 -14.05 4.56
CA GLY A 322 -18.24 -14.52 3.48
C GLY A 322 -19.41 -13.59 3.21
N ASN A 323 -20.19 -13.88 2.17
CA ASN A 323 -21.32 -13.09 1.72
C ASN A 323 -22.55 -13.08 2.64
N THR A 324 -22.51 -13.80 3.74
CA THR A 324 -23.52 -13.83 4.82
C THR A 324 -22.92 -13.29 6.13
N ASP A 325 -21.86 -12.51 6.06
CA ASP A 325 -21.14 -11.92 7.19
C ASP A 325 -20.52 -12.95 8.15
N GLY A 326 -20.34 -14.20 7.75
CA GLY A 326 -19.65 -15.21 8.54
C GLY A 326 -18.13 -15.11 8.40
N VAL A 327 -17.39 -15.12 9.52
CA VAL A 327 -15.93 -15.29 9.50
C VAL A 327 -15.62 -16.66 8.90
N GLN A 328 -14.68 -16.70 7.95
CA GLN A 328 -14.34 -17.93 7.25
C GLN A 328 -13.45 -18.82 8.12
N GLY A 329 -13.74 -20.13 8.16
CA GLY A 329 -13.03 -21.06 9.03
C GLY A 329 -11.53 -21.22 8.74
N PHE A 330 -11.08 -20.86 7.54
CA PHE A 330 -9.66 -20.82 7.22
C PHE A 330 -8.96 -19.53 7.70
N SER A 331 -9.73 -18.44 7.92
CA SER A 331 -9.14 -17.15 8.28
C SER A 331 -8.41 -17.23 9.61
N ASN A 332 -7.19 -16.72 9.64
CA ASN A 332 -6.56 -16.44 10.92
C ASN A 332 -7.34 -15.34 11.65
N VAL A 333 -7.29 -15.40 12.98
CA VAL A 333 -8.08 -14.61 13.93
C VAL A 333 -7.20 -14.11 15.08
N GLY A 334 -7.76 -13.59 16.14
CA GLY A 334 -7.02 -13.15 17.32
C GLY A 334 -6.74 -11.65 17.37
N PRO A 335 -6.01 -11.18 18.39
CA PRO A 335 -5.87 -9.75 18.69
C PRO A 335 -5.07 -8.96 17.65
N CYS A 336 -4.32 -9.64 16.76
CA CYS A 336 -3.62 -8.98 15.67
C CYS A 336 -4.48 -8.77 14.41
N VAL A 337 -5.75 -9.20 14.39
CA VAL A 337 -6.68 -8.90 13.29
C VAL A 337 -7.42 -7.61 13.60
N ASP A 338 -7.26 -6.60 12.76
CA ASP A 338 -7.88 -5.29 12.94
C ASP A 338 -9.33 -5.27 12.47
N LEU A 339 -9.57 -5.89 11.30
CA LEU A 339 -10.88 -5.95 10.67
C LEU A 339 -10.97 -7.12 9.69
N PHE A 340 -12.19 -7.39 9.24
CA PHE A 340 -12.48 -8.37 8.19
C PHE A 340 -12.94 -7.66 6.92
N ALA A 341 -12.72 -8.33 5.78
CA ALA A 341 -13.24 -7.90 4.49
C ALA A 341 -13.67 -9.12 3.65
N PRO A 342 -14.42 -8.94 2.56
CA PRO A 342 -14.81 -10.01 1.67
C PRO A 342 -13.62 -10.85 1.20
N GLY A 343 -13.60 -12.14 1.57
CA GLY A 343 -12.49 -13.04 1.29
C GLY A 343 -12.89 -14.41 0.76
N GLN A 344 -14.20 -14.71 0.67
CA GLN A 344 -14.71 -15.97 0.14
C GLN A 344 -15.34 -15.75 -1.24
N ALA A 345 -15.03 -16.62 -2.21
CA ALA A 345 -15.61 -16.60 -3.54
C ALA A 345 -15.51 -15.23 -4.24
N ILE A 346 -14.36 -14.60 -4.16
CA ILE A 346 -14.06 -13.31 -4.77
C ILE A 346 -13.65 -13.49 -6.22
N ARG A 347 -14.42 -12.88 -7.14
CA ARG A 347 -14.07 -12.83 -8.57
C ARG A 347 -13.18 -11.63 -8.84
N SER A 348 -12.09 -11.85 -9.59
CA SER A 348 -11.19 -10.78 -10.02
C SER A 348 -10.45 -11.16 -11.30
N ALA A 349 -9.61 -10.25 -11.81
CA ALA A 349 -8.76 -10.45 -12.98
C ALA A 349 -7.83 -11.65 -12.82
N TYR A 350 -7.47 -12.30 -13.94
CA TYR A 350 -6.59 -13.46 -13.92
C TYR A 350 -5.54 -13.41 -15.03
N TYR A 351 -4.39 -13.99 -14.80
CA TYR A 351 -3.21 -13.82 -15.66
C TYR A 351 -3.20 -14.55 -17.00
N VAL A 352 -4.08 -15.52 -17.22
CA VAL A 352 -4.00 -16.39 -18.43
C VAL A 352 -4.34 -15.67 -19.73
N SER A 353 -5.12 -14.57 -19.67
CA SER A 353 -5.37 -13.66 -20.81
C SER A 353 -5.69 -12.26 -20.32
N ASP A 354 -5.73 -11.29 -21.24
CA ASP A 354 -6.02 -9.89 -20.92
C ASP A 354 -7.48 -9.63 -20.49
N THR A 355 -8.35 -10.63 -20.59
CA THR A 355 -9.78 -10.53 -20.27
C THR A 355 -10.26 -11.62 -19.30
N SER A 356 -9.37 -12.47 -18.83
CA SER A 356 -9.75 -13.61 -18.00
C SER A 356 -10.04 -13.19 -16.56
N SER A 357 -11.00 -13.86 -15.93
CA SER A 357 -11.29 -13.71 -14.51
C SER A 357 -11.45 -15.08 -13.84
N ILE A 358 -11.21 -15.16 -12.55
CA ILE A 358 -11.39 -16.37 -11.76
C ILE A 358 -11.97 -16.01 -10.38
N ILE A 359 -12.54 -17.01 -9.71
CA ILE A 359 -13.02 -16.89 -8.33
C ILE A 359 -11.98 -17.54 -7.41
N ASN A 360 -11.51 -16.80 -6.43
CA ASN A 360 -10.60 -17.26 -5.38
C ASN A 360 -11.15 -17.01 -3.99
N ALA A 361 -10.55 -17.65 -2.98
CA ALA A 361 -10.87 -17.44 -1.58
C ALA A 361 -9.58 -17.38 -0.74
N GLY A 362 -9.60 -16.58 0.31
CA GLY A 362 -8.48 -16.40 1.23
C GLY A 362 -8.48 -15.01 1.86
N THR A 363 -7.74 -14.85 2.93
CA THR A 363 -7.38 -13.52 3.47
C THR A 363 -6.59 -12.70 2.46
N SER A 364 -5.95 -13.38 1.49
CA SER A 364 -5.33 -12.78 0.31
C SER A 364 -6.31 -12.01 -0.60
N MET A 365 -7.61 -12.34 -0.56
CA MET A 365 -8.68 -11.65 -1.30
C MET A 365 -9.34 -10.58 -0.42
N ALA A 366 -9.27 -10.71 0.90
CA ALA A 366 -9.78 -9.73 1.85
C ALA A 366 -8.86 -8.50 1.94
N SER A 367 -7.56 -8.69 2.08
CA SER A 367 -6.55 -7.62 2.18
C SER A 367 -6.64 -6.58 1.04
N PRO A 368 -6.75 -6.95 -0.25
CA PRO A 368 -6.83 -5.97 -1.33
C PRO A 368 -8.11 -5.11 -1.31
N HIS A 369 -9.22 -5.57 -0.71
CA HIS A 369 -10.38 -4.70 -0.48
C HIS A 369 -10.02 -3.55 0.48
N VAL A 370 -9.26 -3.85 1.54
CA VAL A 370 -8.80 -2.84 2.51
C VAL A 370 -7.74 -1.91 1.89
N ALA A 371 -6.82 -2.46 1.08
CA ALA A 371 -5.85 -1.64 0.35
C ALA A 371 -6.55 -0.67 -0.62
N GLY A 372 -7.59 -1.14 -1.32
CA GLY A 372 -8.42 -0.30 -2.17
C GLY A 372 -9.17 0.77 -1.37
N ALA A 373 -9.76 0.43 -0.23
CA ALA A 373 -10.41 1.38 0.65
C ALA A 373 -9.44 2.46 1.17
N ALA A 374 -8.22 2.07 1.54
CA ALA A 374 -7.17 3.00 1.92
C ALA A 374 -6.79 3.95 0.75
N ALA A 375 -6.77 3.42 -0.49
CA ALA A 375 -6.53 4.24 -1.67
C ALA A 375 -7.70 5.20 -1.97
N VAL A 376 -8.94 4.77 -1.79
CA VAL A 376 -10.12 5.66 -1.88
C VAL A 376 -10.04 6.78 -0.86
N TYR A 377 -9.72 6.46 0.40
CA TYR A 377 -9.56 7.46 1.45
C TYR A 377 -8.41 8.45 1.15
N LEU A 378 -7.25 7.95 0.74
CA LEU A 378 -6.09 8.78 0.40
C LEU A 378 -6.31 9.66 -0.83
N SER A 379 -7.17 9.25 -1.77
CA SER A 379 -7.53 10.08 -2.92
C SER A 379 -8.28 11.35 -2.50
N ALA A 380 -9.10 11.27 -1.46
CA ALA A 380 -9.76 12.43 -0.85
C ALA A 380 -8.87 13.16 0.18
N ASN A 381 -7.90 12.45 0.79
CA ASN A 381 -7.03 12.95 1.86
C ASN A 381 -5.55 12.69 1.55
N PRO A 382 -4.96 13.31 0.52
CA PRO A 382 -3.64 12.93 -0.02
C PRO A 382 -2.46 13.19 0.92
N THR A 383 -2.66 13.98 1.95
CA THR A 383 -1.65 14.28 2.97
C THR A 383 -1.82 13.49 4.26
N ALA A 384 -2.85 12.62 4.34
CA ALA A 384 -3.10 11.82 5.53
C ALA A 384 -1.92 10.86 5.80
N THR A 385 -1.49 10.81 7.04
CA THR A 385 -0.45 9.88 7.50
C THR A 385 -0.96 8.44 7.54
N PRO A 386 -0.10 7.41 7.50
CA PRO A 386 -0.52 6.02 7.63
C PRO A 386 -1.38 5.77 8.88
N ALA A 387 -1.05 6.37 10.01
CA ALA A 387 -1.82 6.25 11.24
C ALA A 387 -3.24 6.84 11.10
N GLN A 388 -3.38 7.99 10.42
CA GLN A 388 -4.69 8.60 10.16
C GLN A 388 -5.53 7.74 9.21
N VAL A 389 -4.92 7.17 8.17
CA VAL A 389 -5.62 6.24 7.25
C VAL A 389 -6.09 4.99 8.00
N THR A 390 -5.20 4.38 8.79
CA THR A 390 -5.54 3.22 9.63
C THR A 390 -6.70 3.52 10.57
N ALA A 391 -6.64 4.66 11.29
CA ALA A 391 -7.69 5.09 12.20
C ALA A 391 -9.02 5.33 11.47
N ALA A 392 -8.99 5.93 10.28
CA ALA A 392 -10.17 6.20 9.47
C ALA A 392 -10.83 4.89 8.97
N ILE A 393 -10.06 3.94 8.43
CA ILE A 393 -10.56 2.64 7.96
C ILE A 393 -11.16 1.84 9.12
N ILE A 394 -10.49 1.77 10.26
CA ILE A 394 -10.98 1.06 11.45
C ILE A 394 -12.21 1.76 12.04
N GLY A 395 -12.19 3.09 12.12
CA GLY A 395 -13.30 3.89 12.64
C GLY A 395 -14.55 3.85 11.76
N ALA A 396 -14.39 3.74 10.45
CA ALA A 396 -15.50 3.59 9.50
C ALA A 396 -16.10 2.18 9.50
N ALA A 397 -15.36 1.16 9.91
CA ALA A 397 -15.79 -0.24 9.85
C ALA A 397 -17.14 -0.48 10.53
N THR A 398 -17.94 -1.38 9.96
CA THR A 398 -19.21 -1.81 10.56
C THR A 398 -18.92 -2.74 11.72
N THR A 399 -19.28 -2.31 12.94
CA THR A 399 -19.05 -3.09 14.16
C THR A 399 -20.17 -4.10 14.41
N ASN A 400 -19.82 -5.27 14.95
CA ASN A 400 -20.75 -6.32 15.35
C ASN A 400 -21.65 -6.90 14.24
N ALA A 401 -21.26 -6.69 12.96
CA ALA A 401 -21.99 -7.26 11.82
C ALA A 401 -21.63 -8.73 11.57
N LEU A 402 -20.41 -9.13 11.97
CA LEU A 402 -19.92 -10.48 11.65
C LEU A 402 -20.43 -11.53 12.64
N THR A 403 -20.71 -12.72 12.11
CA THR A 403 -21.03 -13.93 12.87
C THR A 403 -19.80 -14.84 12.99
N ALA A 404 -19.82 -15.72 13.99
CA ALA A 404 -18.74 -16.68 14.26
C ALA A 404 -17.36 -16.04 14.50
N VAL A 405 -17.32 -14.84 15.06
CA VAL A 405 -16.07 -14.17 15.45
C VAL A 405 -15.54 -14.79 16.75
N PRO A 406 -14.33 -15.37 16.75
CA PRO A 406 -13.77 -15.94 17.96
C PRO A 406 -13.47 -14.89 19.04
N ALA A 407 -13.50 -15.29 20.30
CA ALA A 407 -13.16 -14.42 21.41
C ALA A 407 -11.75 -13.82 21.25
N GLY A 408 -11.60 -12.55 21.62
CA GLY A 408 -10.33 -11.83 21.47
C GLY A 408 -10.03 -11.30 20.05
N THR A 409 -10.95 -11.51 19.10
CA THR A 409 -10.86 -10.96 17.74
C THR A 409 -11.81 -9.79 17.57
N ALA A 410 -11.38 -8.72 16.92
CA ALA A 410 -12.23 -7.55 16.66
C ALA A 410 -13.37 -7.89 15.69
N ASN A 411 -14.64 -7.62 16.08
CA ASN A 411 -15.78 -7.74 15.18
C ASN A 411 -16.00 -6.43 14.42
N ARG A 412 -15.25 -6.26 13.33
CA ARG A 412 -15.29 -5.09 12.44
C ARG A 412 -15.26 -5.59 11.00
N LEU A 413 -16.24 -5.18 10.20
CA LEU A 413 -16.29 -5.46 8.77
C LEU A 413 -15.98 -4.20 8.00
N LEU A 414 -15.12 -4.29 6.99
CA LEU A 414 -14.77 -3.17 6.13
C LEU A 414 -16.02 -2.43 5.63
N TYR A 415 -15.98 -1.12 5.70
CA TYR A 415 -16.98 -0.24 5.10
C TYR A 415 -16.29 0.92 4.38
N VAL A 416 -16.67 1.14 3.13
CA VAL A 416 -16.23 2.27 2.30
C VAL A 416 -17.40 3.22 2.19
N ASP A 417 -17.30 4.40 2.79
CA ASP A 417 -18.39 5.38 2.79
C ASP A 417 -18.71 5.83 1.37
N PRO A 418 -19.92 5.54 0.86
CA PRO A 418 -20.33 5.94 -0.49
C PRO A 418 -20.51 7.46 -0.65
N THR A 419 -20.65 8.20 0.45
CA THR A 419 -20.88 9.65 0.42
C THR A 419 -19.58 10.47 0.44
N GLY A 420 -18.44 9.83 0.71
CA GLY A 420 -17.14 10.51 0.85
C GLY A 420 -17.02 11.32 2.12
N GLY A 421 -17.97 11.21 3.01
CA GLY A 421 -17.86 11.74 4.37
C GLY A 421 -16.77 10.95 5.07
N ALA A 422 -15.54 11.47 5.09
CA ALA A 422 -14.55 11.01 6.02
C ALA A 422 -15.17 11.16 7.41
N ALA A 423 -15.45 10.04 8.10
CA ALA A 423 -15.67 10.14 9.53
C ALA A 423 -14.49 10.95 10.09
N PRO A 424 -14.72 12.05 10.81
CA PRO A 424 -13.62 12.75 11.47
C PRO A 424 -12.84 11.68 12.22
N PRO A 425 -11.51 11.69 12.20
CA PRO A 425 -10.73 10.78 13.01
C PRO A 425 -11.31 10.85 14.43
N PRO A 426 -11.57 9.71 15.08
CA PRO A 426 -12.06 9.72 16.45
C PRO A 426 -11.15 10.68 17.22
N PRO A 427 -11.69 11.53 18.10
CA PRO A 427 -10.87 12.42 18.89
C PRO A 427 -9.75 11.57 19.46
N VAL A 428 -8.51 11.98 19.21
CA VAL A 428 -7.37 11.32 19.85
C VAL A 428 -7.69 11.42 21.34
N ASP A 429 -7.94 10.25 21.96
CA ASP A 429 -8.19 10.20 23.41
C ASP A 429 -6.89 10.65 24.08
N THR A 430 -6.81 11.95 24.32
CA THR A 430 -5.67 12.56 25.02
C THR A 430 -5.67 12.20 26.51
N THR A 431 -6.66 11.40 26.97
CA THR A 431 -6.72 10.91 28.35
C THR A 431 -5.98 9.60 28.55
N THR A 432 -5.70 8.85 27.49
CA THR A 432 -4.72 7.77 27.56
C THR A 432 -3.32 8.37 27.43
N PRO A 433 -2.44 8.18 28.43
CA PRO A 433 -1.04 8.56 28.24
C PRO A 433 -0.54 7.88 26.97
N PRO A 434 0.28 8.56 26.13
CA PRO A 434 0.84 7.94 24.94
C PRO A 434 1.45 6.60 25.37
N PRO A 435 1.26 5.51 24.58
CA PRO A 435 1.93 4.26 24.85
C PRO A 435 3.41 4.59 25.06
N PRO A 436 4.09 3.97 26.05
CA PRO A 436 5.51 4.20 26.24
C PRO A 436 6.18 4.10 24.88
N PRO A 437 7.15 4.97 24.56
CA PRO A 437 7.85 4.90 23.30
C PRO A 437 8.26 3.44 23.07
N PRO A 438 8.12 2.90 21.87
CA PRO A 438 8.58 1.54 21.59
C PRO A 438 10.01 1.44 22.12
N PRO A 439 10.38 0.33 22.75
CA PRO A 439 11.77 0.15 23.17
C PRO A 439 12.63 0.49 21.95
N PRO A 440 13.75 1.20 22.14
CA PRO A 440 14.64 1.52 21.03
C PRO A 440 14.84 0.23 20.22
N PRO A 441 14.86 0.31 18.88
CA PRO A 441 15.08 -0.87 18.05
C PRO A 441 16.28 -1.61 18.63
N PRO A 442 16.26 -2.95 18.75
CA PRO A 442 17.38 -3.69 19.27
C PRO A 442 18.60 -3.19 18.53
N THR A 443 19.57 -2.65 19.26
CA THR A 443 20.85 -2.24 18.68
C THR A 443 21.32 -3.43 17.87
N VAL A 444 21.46 -3.22 16.55
CA VAL A 444 22.06 -4.26 15.70
C VAL A 444 23.40 -4.52 16.32
N ASP A 445 23.61 -5.75 16.80
CA ASP A 445 24.87 -6.19 17.39
C ASP A 445 25.99 -5.96 16.39
N ALA A 446 26.88 -5.03 16.68
CA ALA A 446 27.95 -4.66 15.77
C ALA A 446 29.12 -5.66 15.92
N PRO A 447 29.83 -5.99 14.82
CA PRO A 447 31.00 -6.87 14.94
C PRO A 447 32.05 -6.31 15.91
N PRO A 448 32.71 -7.16 16.72
CA PRO A 448 33.68 -6.74 17.70
C PRO A 448 34.91 -6.08 17.05
N THR A 449 35.63 -5.30 17.82
CA THR A 449 36.91 -4.70 17.42
C THR A 449 38.04 -5.41 18.13
N ALA A 450 38.92 -6.11 17.39
CA ALA A 450 40.08 -6.79 17.95
C ALA A 450 41.25 -5.82 18.15
N SER A 451 41.82 -5.80 19.34
CA SER A 451 43.01 -5.02 19.69
C SER A 451 43.85 -5.76 20.74
N PHE A 452 45.17 -5.77 20.60
CA PHE A 452 46.05 -6.29 21.64
C PHE A 452 47.42 -5.62 21.67
N SER A 453 48.04 -5.66 22.82
CA SER A 453 49.42 -5.25 23.05
C SER A 453 50.32 -6.46 23.37
N LYS A 454 51.63 -6.32 23.24
CA LYS A 454 52.61 -7.34 23.55
C LYS A 454 53.75 -6.77 24.37
N SER A 455 54.33 -7.62 25.25
CA SER A 455 55.59 -7.35 25.95
C SER A 455 56.41 -8.63 25.94
N CYS A 456 57.68 -8.57 25.49
CA CYS A 456 58.55 -9.74 25.36
C CYS A 456 59.80 -9.61 26.16
N ASN A 457 60.22 -10.71 26.87
CA ASN A 457 61.46 -10.82 27.59
C ASN A 457 62.08 -12.20 27.30
N ARG A 458 63.28 -12.25 26.68
CA ARG A 458 64.11 -13.47 26.43
C ARG A 458 63.24 -14.61 25.83
N GLY A 459 62.55 -14.41 24.76
CA GLY A 459 61.78 -15.45 24.09
C GLY A 459 60.36 -15.66 24.62
N THR A 460 60.02 -15.24 25.82
CA THR A 460 58.66 -15.30 26.36
C THR A 460 57.96 -13.97 26.15
N CYS A 461 56.80 -13.98 25.46
CA CYS A 461 55.98 -12.82 25.24
C CYS A 461 54.63 -12.95 25.98
N THR A 462 54.19 -11.87 26.58
CA THR A 462 52.82 -11.73 27.12
C THR A 462 52.01 -10.90 26.14
N PHE A 463 50.75 -11.28 25.94
CA PHE A 463 49.79 -10.65 25.07
C PHE A 463 48.57 -10.25 25.89
N ASP A 464 48.08 -9.02 25.69
CA ASP A 464 46.97 -8.47 26.43
C ASP A 464 45.94 -7.88 25.45
N ALA A 465 44.78 -8.52 25.36
CA ALA A 465 43.67 -8.13 24.49
C ALA A 465 42.61 -7.30 25.23
N SER A 466 42.87 -6.76 26.40
CA SER A 466 41.91 -5.96 27.19
C SER A 466 41.46 -4.67 26.50
N ALA A 467 42.12 -4.26 25.42
CA ALA A 467 41.73 -3.14 24.58
C ALA A 467 40.78 -3.52 23.42
N SER A 468 40.40 -4.78 23.29
CA SER A 468 39.33 -5.22 22.40
C SER A 468 38.00 -4.78 22.97
N SER A 469 37.06 -4.37 22.10
CA SER A 469 35.74 -3.83 22.49
C SER A 469 34.64 -4.35 21.60
N ASP A 470 33.43 -4.36 22.13
CA ASP A 470 32.20 -4.72 21.49
C ASP A 470 31.03 -4.05 22.22
N ASP A 471 29.92 -3.79 21.53
CA ASP A 471 28.74 -3.10 22.10
C ASP A 471 27.85 -4.02 22.97
N VAL A 472 27.91 -5.35 22.77
CA VAL A 472 27.19 -6.35 23.56
C VAL A 472 28.14 -7.16 24.43
N GLY A 473 29.39 -7.34 24.02
CA GLY A 473 30.45 -7.99 24.76
C GLY A 473 31.12 -9.16 24.03
N ILE A 474 32.46 -9.29 24.23
CA ILE A 474 33.28 -10.35 23.66
C ILE A 474 33.15 -11.60 24.51
N VAL A 475 32.76 -12.73 23.90
CA VAL A 475 32.59 -14.03 24.57
C VAL A 475 33.79 -14.95 24.41
N SER A 476 34.67 -14.74 23.40
CA SER A 476 35.85 -15.57 23.25
C SER A 476 37.04 -14.83 22.64
N TYR A 477 38.25 -15.30 23.00
CA TYR A 477 39.55 -14.86 22.52
C TYR A 477 40.34 -16.07 22.07
N ALA A 478 40.74 -16.14 20.80
CA ALA A 478 41.60 -17.20 20.25
C ALA A 478 42.90 -16.60 19.73
N TRP A 479 44.03 -17.28 20.00
CA TRP A 479 45.36 -16.83 19.67
C TRP A 479 46.08 -17.84 18.77
N SER A 480 46.73 -17.35 17.72
CA SER A 480 47.71 -18.08 16.92
C SER A 480 49.05 -17.35 17.00
N PHE A 481 50.15 -18.06 17.35
CA PHE A 481 51.43 -17.41 17.61
C PHE A 481 52.37 -17.37 16.40
N GLY A 482 51.97 -17.98 15.28
CA GLY A 482 52.75 -17.94 14.04
C GLY A 482 53.96 -18.90 14.01
N ASP A 483 54.12 -19.75 15.02
CA ASP A 483 55.13 -20.82 15.11
C ASP A 483 54.51 -22.24 15.01
N GLY A 484 53.22 -22.29 14.58
CA GLY A 484 52.44 -23.53 14.50
C GLY A 484 51.66 -23.84 15.79
N THR A 485 51.81 -23.04 16.83
CA THR A 485 51.06 -23.19 18.07
C THR A 485 49.88 -22.21 18.13
N SER A 486 48.82 -22.63 18.81
CA SER A 486 47.60 -21.81 19.00
C SER A 486 46.95 -22.11 20.35
N VAL A 487 46.20 -21.14 20.87
CA VAL A 487 45.32 -21.33 22.03
C VAL A 487 43.88 -21.15 21.51
N SER A 488 43.11 -22.23 21.54
CA SER A 488 41.73 -22.30 21.12
C SER A 488 40.75 -22.03 22.28
N PRO A 489 39.47 -21.66 22.03
CA PRO A 489 38.59 -20.96 22.96
C PRO A 489 38.01 -21.76 24.12
N ALA A 490 38.61 -22.83 24.59
CA ALA A 490 38.13 -23.57 25.78
C ALA A 490 38.25 -22.80 27.11
N GLY A 491 38.68 -21.54 27.08
CA GLY A 491 38.72 -20.61 28.21
C GLY A 491 39.10 -19.25 27.69
N SER A 492 38.24 -18.27 27.86
CA SER A 492 38.40 -16.88 27.39
C SER A 492 39.68 -16.26 27.95
N LEU A 493 40.81 -16.44 27.26
CA LEU A 493 42.08 -15.86 27.66
C LEU A 493 42.26 -14.47 27.04
N MET A 494 41.66 -13.47 27.65
CA MET A 494 41.88 -12.04 27.30
C MET A 494 43.39 -11.69 27.46
N LYS A 495 44.12 -12.38 28.35
CA LYS A 495 45.58 -12.27 28.53
C LYS A 495 46.20 -13.65 28.45
N THR A 496 47.28 -13.77 27.70
CA THR A 496 48.01 -15.04 27.53
C THR A 496 49.52 -14.79 27.46
N SER A 497 50.33 -15.86 27.65
CA SER A 497 51.76 -15.82 27.42
C SER A 497 52.18 -16.97 26.53
N HIS A 498 53.16 -16.74 25.68
CA HIS A 498 53.75 -17.75 24.81
C HIS A 498 55.26 -17.63 24.78
N THR A 499 55.95 -18.78 24.79
CA THR A 499 57.39 -18.85 24.70
C THR A 499 57.82 -19.41 23.34
N PHE A 500 58.48 -18.58 22.57
CA PHE A 500 59.06 -18.97 21.28
C PHE A 500 60.43 -19.65 21.53
N THR A 501 60.65 -20.80 20.91
CA THR A 501 61.81 -21.61 21.10
C THR A 501 63.03 -21.25 20.23
N SER A 502 62.79 -20.33 19.23
CA SER A 502 63.83 -19.89 18.29
C SER A 502 63.79 -18.41 18.07
N ALA A 503 64.91 -17.80 17.69
CA ALA A 503 64.90 -16.43 17.16
C ALA A 503 64.23 -16.40 15.80
N GLY A 504 63.46 -15.37 15.54
CA GLY A 504 62.66 -15.27 14.29
C GLY A 504 61.65 -14.14 14.32
N SER A 505 60.86 -14.08 13.26
CA SER A 505 59.70 -13.17 13.16
C SER A 505 58.44 -14.00 13.07
N TYR A 506 57.50 -13.78 13.98
CA TYR A 506 56.28 -14.54 14.17
C TYR A 506 55.08 -13.61 14.01
N MET A 507 54.14 -13.96 13.15
CA MET A 507 52.90 -13.22 13.01
C MET A 507 51.89 -13.75 14.04
N VAL A 508 51.66 -12.98 15.09
CA VAL A 508 50.71 -13.34 16.14
C VAL A 508 49.34 -12.77 15.74
N VAL A 509 48.32 -13.62 15.75
CA VAL A 509 46.94 -13.27 15.39
C VAL A 509 46.03 -13.50 16.58
N LEU A 510 45.25 -12.48 16.96
CA LEU A 510 44.12 -12.56 17.86
C LEU A 510 42.83 -12.62 17.03
N THR A 511 41.94 -13.54 17.37
CA THR A 511 40.54 -13.54 16.91
C THR A 511 39.65 -13.35 18.12
N VAL A 512 38.75 -12.36 18.09
CA VAL A 512 37.72 -12.16 19.10
C VAL A 512 36.34 -12.47 18.50
N THR A 513 35.44 -13.04 19.31
CA THR A 513 34.09 -13.40 18.89
C THR A 513 33.08 -12.87 19.91
N ASP A 514 31.98 -12.25 19.46
CA ASP A 514 30.86 -11.79 20.28
C ASP A 514 29.82 -12.90 20.55
N ALA A 515 28.74 -12.57 21.25
CA ALA A 515 27.66 -13.49 21.59
C ALA A 515 26.81 -13.90 20.39
N ALA A 516 26.76 -13.08 19.32
CA ALA A 516 26.07 -13.37 18.08
C ALA A 516 26.89 -14.20 17.09
N GLY A 517 28.20 -14.39 17.37
CA GLY A 517 29.10 -15.17 16.53
C GLY A 517 29.89 -14.34 15.51
N HIS A 518 29.79 -12.99 15.54
CA HIS A 518 30.62 -12.14 14.70
C HIS A 518 32.06 -12.20 15.16
N GLN A 519 32.98 -12.08 14.21
CA GLN A 519 34.43 -12.21 14.50
C GLN A 519 35.20 -11.02 13.95
N ALA A 520 36.23 -10.62 14.71
CA ALA A 520 37.26 -9.70 14.25
C ALA A 520 38.63 -10.21 14.55
N THR A 521 39.62 -9.85 13.74
CA THR A 521 41.01 -10.28 13.89
C THR A 521 41.98 -9.10 13.94
N LYS A 522 43.05 -9.26 14.72
CA LYS A 522 44.21 -8.36 14.76
C LYS A 522 45.50 -9.15 14.67
N SER A 523 46.43 -8.70 13.82
CA SER A 523 47.75 -9.31 13.68
C SER A 523 48.85 -8.34 14.10
N LEU A 524 49.87 -8.84 14.81
CA LEU A 524 51.10 -8.10 15.12
C LEU A 524 52.32 -8.98 14.88
N LEU A 525 53.33 -8.39 14.26
CA LEU A 525 54.63 -9.05 14.07
C LEU A 525 55.46 -8.99 15.36
N VAL A 526 55.88 -10.17 15.86
CA VAL A 526 56.81 -10.35 16.99
C VAL A 526 58.17 -10.73 16.41
N THR A 527 59.21 -9.90 16.61
CA THR A 527 60.57 -10.20 16.17
C THR A 527 61.46 -10.42 17.40
N LEU A 528 62.03 -11.61 17.51
CA LEU A 528 62.94 -12.02 18.57
C LEU A 528 64.34 -12.12 18.00
N LYS A 529 65.26 -11.32 18.53
CA LYS A 529 66.68 -11.29 18.11
C LYS A 529 67.50 -12.38 18.78
N LYS A 530 67.07 -12.89 19.94
CA LYS A 530 67.67 -13.97 20.74
C LYS A 530 66.63 -14.56 21.66
N VAL A 531 66.62 -15.89 21.83
CA VAL A 531 65.69 -16.61 22.74
C VAL A 531 66.47 -17.02 24.02
#